data_bfdff718e7dbb71a7140fce6ef6148e0
#
_entry.id   bfdff718e7dbb71a7140fce6ef6148e0
#
_cell.length_a   1.000
_cell.length_b   1.000
_cell.length_c   1.000
_cell.angle_alpha   90.00
_cell.angle_beta   90.00
_cell.angle_gamma   90.00
#
_symmetry.space_group_name_H-M   'P 1'
#
loop_
_entity.id
_entity.type
_entity.pdbx_description
1 polymer ?
#
loop_
_entity_poly.entity_id
_entity_poly.type
_entity_poly.pdbx_seq_one_letter_code
_entity_poly.pdbx_strand_id
1 'polypeptide(L)'
;LVMINLYYSEAYWGHSATMNGPHKVVNNLIKSLDQENIDYAINEEKYEHNFLVQYDATAHEKHSKIEQDTTIIGPQVWLFDGYGQFLIENQNYYKKIIAPSQWVKDKFINKFNLPEDKVAVWPVGIEEFNNKREINYDCLIYFKRRDQSELDAVKKFLVDNGFSYRMVEYGTYGEDGFKQLVNSAKFCFLINGTESQGIAVQEIMSMGVPIIAWDIKEWLDQGEAYRVPATSVPFWDERCGEKFFTVDKMRETFDNFYARI
;
A
#
# COMPACT_ATOMS: atom_id res chain seq x y z
N LEU A 1 -32.11 2.29 2.61
CA LEU A 1 -30.90 2.20 1.79
C LEU A 1 -29.91 3.19 2.36
N VAL A 2 -28.73 2.68 2.80
CA VAL A 2 -27.65 3.54 3.29
C VAL A 2 -26.91 4.04 2.05
N MET A 3 -26.97 5.34 1.78
CA MET A 3 -26.21 5.97 0.70
C MET A 3 -24.92 6.55 1.29
N ILE A 4 -23.79 6.27 0.67
CA ILE A 4 -22.47 6.71 1.10
C ILE A 4 -21.99 7.77 0.12
N ASN A 5 -21.53 8.92 0.63
CA ASN A 5 -20.83 9.89 -0.21
C ASN A 5 -19.32 9.65 -0.11
N LEU A 6 -18.70 9.30 -1.22
CA LEU A 6 -17.25 9.17 -1.36
C LEU A 6 -16.67 10.54 -1.74
N TYR A 7 -15.83 11.07 -0.88
CA TYR A 7 -15.09 12.30 -1.18
C TYR A 7 -13.62 12.02 -1.43
N TYR A 8 -13.11 12.51 -2.55
CA TYR A 8 -11.69 12.50 -2.89
C TYR A 8 -11.36 13.65 -3.85
N SER A 9 -10.11 14.11 -3.84
CA SER A 9 -9.69 15.23 -4.68
C SER A 9 -9.42 14.79 -6.12
N GLU A 10 -10.11 15.39 -7.08
CA GLU A 10 -9.87 15.18 -8.51
C GLU A 10 -8.48 15.65 -8.95
N ALA A 11 -7.85 16.56 -8.21
CA ALA A 11 -6.49 17.03 -8.51
C ALA A 11 -5.44 15.89 -8.49
N TYR A 12 -5.70 14.81 -7.75
CA TYR A 12 -4.87 13.60 -7.77
C TYR A 12 -5.14 12.70 -8.98
N TRP A 13 -6.24 12.92 -9.71
CA TRP A 13 -6.66 12.11 -10.85
C TRP A 13 -6.14 12.60 -12.19
N GLY A 14 -5.83 13.91 -12.28
CA GLY A 14 -5.88 14.62 -13.55
C GLY A 14 -4.64 14.53 -14.45
N HIS A 15 -3.47 14.07 -14.00
CA HIS A 15 -2.24 14.36 -14.74
C HIS A 15 -1.26 13.21 -14.95
N SER A 16 -1.60 11.99 -14.60
CA SER A 16 -0.73 10.84 -14.87
C SER A 16 -1.43 9.85 -15.80
N ALA A 17 -0.82 9.59 -16.95
CA ALA A 17 -1.20 8.48 -17.84
C ALA A 17 -1.02 7.10 -17.16
N THR A 18 -0.39 7.08 -15.99
CA THR A 18 -0.18 5.90 -15.16
C THR A 18 -1.05 5.97 -13.92
N MET A 19 -1.82 4.93 -13.66
CA MET A 19 -2.65 4.78 -12.48
C MET A 19 -1.77 4.68 -11.23
N ASN A 20 -1.78 5.69 -10.37
CA ASN A 20 -1.01 5.69 -9.13
C ASN A 20 -1.76 5.00 -7.97
N GLY A 21 -1.09 4.80 -6.84
CA GLY A 21 -1.67 4.14 -5.66
C GLY A 21 -2.99 4.77 -5.17
N PRO A 22 -3.10 6.10 -5.00
CA PRO A 22 -4.35 6.76 -4.64
C PRO A 22 -5.52 6.48 -5.59
N HIS A 23 -5.29 6.48 -6.91
CA HIS A 23 -6.31 6.11 -7.89
C HIS A 23 -6.80 4.67 -7.70
N LYS A 24 -5.88 3.72 -7.51
CA LYS A 24 -6.25 2.32 -7.28
C LYS A 24 -7.10 2.15 -6.03
N VAL A 25 -6.80 2.87 -4.95
CA VAL A 25 -7.59 2.84 -3.71
C VAL A 25 -9.05 3.18 -3.99
N VAL A 26 -9.31 4.30 -4.67
CA VAL A 26 -10.68 4.74 -4.94
C VAL A 26 -11.37 3.85 -5.97
N ASN A 27 -10.68 3.50 -7.06
CA ASN A 27 -11.27 2.64 -8.09
C ASN A 27 -11.64 1.25 -7.54
N ASN A 28 -10.79 0.66 -6.70
CA ASN A 28 -11.07 -0.63 -6.11
C ASN A 28 -12.19 -0.53 -5.05
N LEU A 29 -12.28 0.58 -4.32
CA LEU A 29 -13.40 0.84 -3.43
C LEU A 29 -14.71 0.93 -4.20
N ILE A 30 -14.76 1.73 -5.28
CA ILE A 30 -15.94 1.85 -6.15
C ILE A 30 -16.36 0.49 -6.70
N LYS A 31 -15.41 -0.28 -7.27
CA LYS A 31 -15.70 -1.64 -7.74
C LYS A 31 -16.29 -2.54 -6.66
N SER A 32 -15.81 -2.44 -5.43
CA SER A 32 -16.33 -3.23 -4.31
C SER A 32 -17.75 -2.81 -3.93
N LEU A 33 -18.05 -1.52 -3.94
CA LEU A 33 -19.41 -1.02 -3.68
C LEU A 33 -20.39 -1.47 -4.77
N ASP A 34 -19.97 -1.41 -6.05
CA ASP A 34 -20.77 -1.90 -7.17
C ASP A 34 -21.05 -3.41 -7.05
N GLN A 35 -20.04 -4.22 -6.69
CA GLN A 35 -20.19 -5.66 -6.50
C GLN A 35 -21.18 -6.02 -5.38
N GLU A 36 -21.14 -5.24 -4.29
CA GLU A 36 -22.03 -5.44 -3.11
C GLU A 36 -23.39 -4.75 -3.27
N ASN A 37 -23.64 -4.08 -4.41
CA ASN A 37 -24.84 -3.28 -4.69
C ASN A 37 -25.12 -2.22 -3.60
N ILE A 38 -24.08 -1.55 -3.14
CA ILE A 38 -24.18 -0.45 -2.20
C ILE A 38 -24.23 0.86 -2.97
N ASP A 39 -25.33 1.61 -2.77
CA ASP A 39 -25.50 2.92 -3.40
C ASP A 39 -24.51 3.95 -2.85
N TYR A 40 -23.89 4.70 -3.72
CA TYR A 40 -22.95 5.77 -3.36
C TYR A 40 -23.11 6.99 -4.27
N ALA A 41 -22.65 8.13 -3.77
CA ALA A 41 -22.47 9.35 -4.54
C ALA A 41 -21.00 9.76 -4.50
N ILE A 42 -20.60 10.66 -5.37
CA ILE A 42 -19.21 11.12 -5.49
C ILE A 42 -19.17 12.63 -5.35
N ASN A 43 -18.38 13.13 -4.38
CA ASN A 43 -18.12 14.56 -4.16
C ASN A 43 -19.37 15.44 -3.95
N GLU A 44 -20.45 14.87 -3.44
CA GLU A 44 -21.67 15.62 -3.13
C GLU A 44 -21.55 16.40 -1.82
N GLU A 45 -22.30 17.49 -1.68
CA GLU A 45 -22.17 18.40 -0.53
C GLU A 45 -22.96 17.99 0.71
N LYS A 46 -24.00 17.17 0.56
CA LYS A 46 -24.90 16.81 1.66
C LYS A 46 -25.30 15.35 1.60
N TYR A 47 -24.74 14.54 2.49
CA TYR A 47 -25.08 13.15 2.66
C TYR A 47 -25.10 12.73 4.11
N GLU A 48 -25.91 11.74 4.44
CA GLU A 48 -26.03 11.20 5.79
C GLU A 48 -24.76 10.51 6.24
N HIS A 49 -24.07 9.78 5.32
CA HIS A 49 -22.83 9.10 5.60
C HIS A 49 -21.74 9.56 4.64
N ASN A 50 -20.64 10.10 5.18
CA ASN A 50 -19.53 10.62 4.40
C ASN A 50 -18.27 9.79 4.62
N PHE A 51 -17.65 9.38 3.53
CA PHE A 51 -16.38 8.72 3.52
C PHE A 51 -15.35 9.57 2.76
N LEU A 52 -14.58 10.33 3.52
CA LEU A 52 -13.52 11.18 3.00
C LEU A 52 -12.29 10.31 2.78
N VAL A 53 -12.20 9.68 1.60
CA VAL A 53 -11.10 8.77 1.23
C VAL A 53 -9.74 9.46 1.39
N GLN A 54 -9.71 10.77 1.15
CA GLN A 54 -8.60 11.67 1.43
C GLN A 54 -9.09 12.78 2.36
N TYR A 55 -8.40 12.99 3.48
CA TYR A 55 -8.71 14.05 4.42
C TYR A 55 -7.51 14.97 4.64
N ASP A 56 -7.61 16.17 4.09
CA ASP A 56 -6.63 17.24 4.21
C ASP A 56 -7.33 18.57 4.56
N ALA A 57 -6.58 19.66 4.60
CA ALA A 57 -7.12 20.98 4.92
C ALA A 57 -8.24 21.40 3.95
N THR A 58 -8.16 21.05 2.67
CA THR A 58 -9.18 21.38 1.66
C THR A 58 -10.45 20.56 1.91
N ALA A 59 -10.32 19.27 2.13
CA ALA A 59 -11.44 18.41 2.49
C ALA A 59 -12.10 18.85 3.80
N HIS A 60 -11.28 19.23 4.80
CA HIS A 60 -11.76 19.75 6.07
C HIS A 60 -12.58 21.04 5.89
N GLU A 61 -12.06 22.03 5.17
CA GLU A 61 -12.75 23.30 4.92
C GLU A 61 -14.11 23.07 4.25
N LYS A 62 -14.15 22.18 3.25
CA LYS A 62 -15.38 21.87 2.51
C LYS A 62 -16.39 21.09 3.36
N HIS A 63 -15.95 20.16 4.19
CA HIS A 63 -16.80 19.19 4.89
C HIS A 63 -16.94 19.43 6.41
N SER A 64 -16.27 20.43 6.98
CA SER A 64 -16.35 20.73 8.42
C SER A 64 -17.76 21.12 8.94
N LYS A 65 -18.68 21.35 8.03
CA LYS A 65 -20.10 21.66 8.35
C LYS A 65 -21.02 20.43 8.34
N ILE A 66 -20.46 19.25 8.04
CA ILE A 66 -21.22 17.98 7.96
C ILE A 66 -21.24 17.36 9.37
N GLU A 67 -22.29 16.62 9.69
CA GLU A 67 -22.43 15.92 10.97
C GLU A 67 -21.28 14.93 11.19
N GLN A 68 -20.63 15.06 12.34
CA GLN A 68 -19.38 14.39 12.68
C GLN A 68 -19.56 12.89 12.93
N ASP A 69 -20.70 12.49 13.47
CA ASP A 69 -20.97 11.12 13.88
C ASP A 69 -21.10 10.14 12.71
N THR A 70 -21.17 10.65 11.48
CA THR A 70 -21.35 9.85 10.26
C THR A 70 -20.17 9.96 9.31
N THR A 71 -19.11 10.68 9.69
CA THR A 71 -17.93 10.89 8.82
C THR A 71 -16.81 9.93 9.16
N ILE A 72 -16.32 9.22 8.15
CA ILE A 72 -15.12 8.36 8.19
C ILE A 72 -14.07 8.98 7.27
N ILE A 73 -12.79 8.97 7.69
CA ILE A 73 -11.68 9.52 6.91
C ILE A 73 -10.61 8.46 6.61
N GLY A 74 -9.86 8.62 5.52
CA GLY A 74 -8.83 7.68 5.06
C GLY A 74 -9.37 6.73 3.98
N PRO A 75 -8.59 5.73 3.54
CA PRO A 75 -7.24 5.34 3.95
C PRO A 75 -6.10 6.12 3.29
N GLN A 76 -6.38 7.13 2.45
CA GLN A 76 -5.35 7.99 1.90
C GLN A 76 -4.92 9.01 2.95
N VAL A 77 -3.85 8.69 3.66
CA VAL A 77 -3.34 9.46 4.79
C VAL A 77 -1.87 9.80 4.59
N TRP A 78 -1.47 10.92 5.15
CA TRP A 78 -0.05 11.29 5.22
C TRP A 78 0.57 10.80 6.53
N LEU A 79 1.88 10.68 6.54
CA LEU A 79 2.60 10.06 7.65
C LEU A 79 3.59 11.01 8.34
N PHE A 80 3.66 12.27 7.94
CA PHE A 80 4.49 13.29 8.59
C PHE A 80 3.80 13.87 9.84
N ASP A 81 4.59 14.38 10.77
CA ASP A 81 4.09 14.83 12.09
C ASP A 81 3.06 15.95 12.00
N GLY A 82 3.22 16.89 11.07
CA GLY A 82 2.23 17.94 10.87
C GLY A 82 0.84 17.42 10.52
N TYR A 83 0.76 16.27 9.83
CA TYR A 83 -0.53 15.62 9.58
C TYR A 83 -1.12 14.98 10.85
N GLY A 84 -0.28 14.40 11.68
CA GLY A 84 -0.71 13.88 12.99
C GLY A 84 -1.31 14.99 13.87
N GLN A 85 -0.67 16.15 13.92
CA GLN A 85 -1.19 17.31 14.63
C GLN A 85 -2.52 17.78 14.03
N PHE A 86 -2.65 17.88 12.72
CA PHE A 86 -3.89 18.20 12.02
C PHE A 86 -5.02 17.22 12.37
N LEU A 87 -4.75 15.93 12.45
CA LEU A 87 -5.74 14.93 12.85
C LEU A 87 -6.22 15.12 14.29
N ILE A 88 -5.32 15.42 15.22
CA ILE A 88 -5.65 15.67 16.63
C ILE A 88 -6.53 16.92 16.76
N GLU A 89 -6.14 18.02 16.14
CA GLU A 89 -6.87 19.29 16.18
C GLU A 89 -8.28 19.16 15.61
N ASN A 90 -8.46 18.27 14.66
CA ASN A 90 -9.72 18.04 13.95
C ASN A 90 -10.43 16.75 14.35
N GLN A 91 -10.05 16.09 15.46
CA GLN A 91 -10.61 14.79 15.85
C GLN A 91 -12.11 14.79 16.14
N ASN A 92 -12.71 15.95 16.29
CA ASN A 92 -14.14 16.12 16.44
C ASN A 92 -14.91 16.16 15.12
N TYR A 93 -14.23 16.18 13.96
CA TYR A 93 -14.85 16.23 12.64
C TYR A 93 -14.97 14.88 11.95
N TYR A 94 -14.58 13.81 12.62
CA TYR A 94 -14.74 12.44 12.10
C TYR A 94 -15.00 11.45 13.23
N LYS A 95 -15.76 10.43 12.93
CA LYS A 95 -16.04 9.32 13.84
C LYS A 95 -14.90 8.33 13.88
N LYS A 96 -14.37 7.98 12.70
CA LYS A 96 -13.29 7.01 12.52
C LYS A 96 -12.28 7.50 11.50
N ILE A 97 -11.04 7.10 11.73
CA ILE A 97 -9.97 7.17 10.73
C ILE A 97 -9.60 5.74 10.29
N ILE A 98 -9.52 5.56 8.99
CA ILE A 98 -9.06 4.31 8.40
C ILE A 98 -7.56 4.42 8.13
N ALA A 99 -6.79 3.56 8.78
CA ALA A 99 -5.38 3.37 8.47
C ALA A 99 -5.23 2.29 7.38
N PRO A 100 -4.33 2.47 6.41
CA PRO A 100 -4.15 1.51 5.32
C PRO A 100 -3.52 0.18 5.77
N SER A 101 -2.86 0.15 6.94
CA SER A 101 -2.24 -1.05 7.48
C SER A 101 -2.02 -0.95 9.00
N GLN A 102 -1.67 -2.07 9.63
CA GLN A 102 -1.51 -2.13 11.08
C GLN A 102 -0.38 -1.21 11.57
N TRP A 103 0.79 -1.19 10.94
CA TRP A 103 1.88 -0.33 11.39
C TRP A 103 1.55 1.17 11.27
N VAL A 104 0.70 1.56 10.29
CA VAL A 104 0.19 2.94 10.18
C VAL A 104 -0.80 3.24 11.31
N LYS A 105 -1.70 2.31 11.65
CA LYS A 105 -2.55 2.41 12.84
C LYS A 105 -1.71 2.60 14.10
N ASP A 106 -0.68 1.76 14.27
CA ASP A 106 0.21 1.83 15.43
C ASP A 106 0.95 3.17 15.50
N LYS A 107 1.40 3.71 14.37
CA LYS A 107 1.97 5.06 14.30
C LYS A 107 0.97 6.12 14.75
N PHE A 108 -0.27 6.05 14.28
CA PHE A 108 -1.30 7.02 14.65
C PHE A 108 -1.62 7.01 16.15
N ILE A 109 -1.67 5.83 16.74
CA ILE A 109 -1.91 5.68 18.18
C ILE A 109 -0.67 6.08 18.98
N ASN A 110 0.49 5.52 18.69
CA ASN A 110 1.68 5.64 19.54
C ASN A 110 2.45 6.94 19.31
N LYS A 111 2.48 7.45 18.07
CA LYS A 111 3.23 8.66 17.72
C LYS A 111 2.34 9.91 17.72
N PHE A 112 1.13 9.81 17.18
CA PHE A 112 0.21 10.94 17.11
C PHE A 112 -0.77 11.01 18.29
N ASN A 113 -0.76 10.02 19.18
CA ASN A 113 -1.66 9.94 20.35
C ASN A 113 -3.16 9.98 20.01
N LEU A 114 -3.53 9.43 18.84
CA LEU A 114 -4.95 9.27 18.52
C LEU A 114 -5.58 8.17 19.39
N PRO A 115 -6.82 8.32 19.83
CA PRO A 115 -7.53 7.27 20.56
C PRO A 115 -7.63 5.98 19.71
N GLU A 116 -7.32 4.82 20.33
CA GLU A 116 -7.32 3.55 19.62
C GLU A 116 -8.68 3.20 19.02
N ASP A 117 -9.75 3.51 19.76
CA ASP A 117 -11.11 3.27 19.32
C ASP A 117 -11.52 4.11 18.10
N LYS A 118 -10.80 5.20 17.82
CA LYS A 118 -10.99 6.01 16.60
C LYS A 118 -10.27 5.48 15.38
N VAL A 119 -9.29 4.57 15.51
CA VAL A 119 -8.45 4.12 14.39
C VAL A 119 -8.76 2.67 14.04
N ALA A 120 -9.25 2.45 12.82
CA ALA A 120 -9.47 1.12 12.25
C ALA A 120 -8.49 0.84 11.10
N VAL A 121 -8.16 -0.43 10.87
CA VAL A 121 -7.39 -0.84 9.69
C VAL A 121 -8.36 -1.32 8.61
N TRP A 122 -8.17 -0.82 7.41
CA TRP A 122 -8.86 -1.34 6.23
C TRP A 122 -7.93 -1.37 5.03
N PRO A 123 -7.54 -2.57 4.59
CA PRO A 123 -6.72 -2.73 3.39
C PRO A 123 -7.52 -2.36 2.14
N VAL A 124 -6.82 -1.86 1.13
CA VAL A 124 -7.43 -1.68 -0.18
C VAL A 124 -7.85 -3.03 -0.77
N GLY A 125 -8.98 -3.06 -1.47
CA GLY A 125 -9.38 -4.22 -2.27
C GLY A 125 -8.39 -4.47 -3.41
N ILE A 126 -8.07 -5.73 -3.67
CA ILE A 126 -7.20 -6.16 -4.78
C ILE A 126 -7.99 -7.11 -5.68
N GLU A 127 -7.85 -6.92 -6.99
CA GLU A 127 -8.46 -7.84 -7.95
C GLU A 127 -7.89 -9.25 -7.79
N GLU A 128 -8.77 -10.23 -7.83
CA GLU A 128 -8.38 -11.63 -7.90
C GLU A 128 -7.93 -11.98 -9.32
N PHE A 129 -6.73 -12.52 -9.45
CA PHE A 129 -6.18 -12.95 -10.73
C PHE A 129 -6.31 -14.45 -10.87
N ASN A 130 -7.30 -14.89 -11.65
CA ASN A 130 -7.59 -16.31 -11.88
C ASN A 130 -6.92 -16.87 -13.15
N ASN A 131 -6.00 -16.15 -13.76
CA ASN A 131 -5.34 -16.59 -14.99
C ASN A 131 -4.22 -17.60 -14.69
N LYS A 132 -4.13 -18.64 -15.52
CA LYS A 132 -2.99 -19.57 -15.48
C LYS A 132 -1.71 -18.80 -15.79
N ARG A 133 -0.72 -18.90 -14.91
CA ARG A 133 0.57 -18.27 -15.08
C ARG A 133 1.39 -18.94 -16.20
N GLU A 134 2.05 -18.14 -17.00
CA GLU A 134 3.00 -18.59 -18.03
C GLU A 134 4.40 -18.15 -17.63
N ILE A 135 5.13 -19.06 -16.98
CA ILE A 135 6.46 -18.75 -16.44
C ILE A 135 7.48 -18.74 -17.58
N ASN A 136 8.09 -17.58 -17.80
CA ASN A 136 9.08 -17.34 -18.86
C ASN A 136 10.48 -16.99 -18.32
N TYR A 137 10.60 -16.65 -17.03
CA TYR A 137 11.86 -16.36 -16.36
C TYR A 137 11.73 -16.61 -14.85
N ASP A 138 12.88 -16.65 -14.17
CA ASP A 138 12.91 -17.07 -12.77
C ASP A 138 12.44 -15.94 -11.83
N CYS A 139 13.06 -14.77 -11.89
CA CYS A 139 12.90 -13.73 -10.88
C CYS A 139 12.40 -12.41 -11.44
N LEU A 140 11.32 -11.86 -10.87
CA LEU A 140 10.99 -10.46 -11.00
C LEU A 140 11.63 -9.68 -9.85
N ILE A 141 12.55 -8.76 -10.13
CA ILE A 141 13.02 -7.80 -9.12
C ILE A 141 12.05 -6.62 -9.12
N TYR A 142 11.40 -6.37 -7.97
CA TYR A 142 10.64 -5.16 -7.74
C TYR A 142 11.45 -4.20 -6.87
N PHE A 143 11.85 -3.06 -7.43
CA PHE A 143 12.73 -2.09 -6.79
C PHE A 143 12.03 -0.75 -6.55
N LYS A 144 12.02 -0.27 -5.28
CA LYS A 144 11.39 0.99 -4.91
C LYS A 144 12.04 1.63 -3.70
N ARG A 145 12.60 2.83 -3.87
CA ARG A 145 13.08 3.68 -2.77
C ARG A 145 14.04 2.97 -1.79
N ARG A 146 14.99 2.24 -2.32
CA ARG A 146 16.07 1.56 -1.59
C ARG A 146 17.42 1.94 -2.20
N ASP A 147 18.52 1.59 -1.52
CA ASP A 147 19.86 1.89 -2.00
C ASP A 147 20.23 1.06 -3.23
N GLN A 148 20.94 1.68 -4.17
CA GLN A 148 21.41 1.00 -5.37
C GLN A 148 22.30 -0.20 -5.03
N SER A 149 23.11 -0.12 -3.97
CA SER A 149 23.95 -1.21 -3.51
C SER A 149 23.18 -2.48 -3.11
N GLU A 150 21.96 -2.33 -2.59
CA GLU A 150 21.07 -3.46 -2.27
C GLU A 150 20.56 -4.13 -3.55
N LEU A 151 20.17 -3.32 -4.55
CA LEU A 151 19.79 -3.81 -5.86
C LEU A 151 20.94 -4.56 -6.54
N ASP A 152 22.15 -4.00 -6.48
CA ASP A 152 23.35 -4.59 -7.09
C ASP A 152 23.72 -5.91 -6.41
N ALA A 153 23.57 -6.00 -5.09
CA ALA A 153 23.78 -7.24 -4.33
C ALA A 153 22.80 -8.35 -4.76
N VAL A 154 21.52 -8.02 -4.95
CA VAL A 154 20.51 -8.98 -5.42
C VAL A 154 20.77 -9.39 -6.87
N LYS A 155 21.07 -8.46 -7.76
CA LYS A 155 21.42 -8.77 -9.15
C LYS A 155 22.62 -9.71 -9.24
N LYS A 156 23.68 -9.38 -8.49
CA LYS A 156 24.87 -10.23 -8.42
C LYS A 156 24.53 -11.63 -7.91
N PHE A 157 23.74 -11.71 -6.83
CA PHE A 157 23.29 -12.99 -6.27
C PHE A 157 22.55 -13.85 -7.30
N LEU A 158 21.61 -13.27 -8.04
CA LEU A 158 20.84 -13.99 -9.06
C LEU A 158 21.74 -14.47 -10.21
N VAL A 159 22.63 -13.62 -10.71
CA VAL A 159 23.57 -13.97 -11.79
C VAL A 159 24.53 -15.08 -11.35
N ASP A 160 25.13 -14.95 -10.19
CA ASP A 160 26.09 -15.95 -9.65
C ASP A 160 25.45 -17.33 -9.46
N ASN A 161 24.11 -17.38 -9.31
CA ASN A 161 23.37 -18.64 -9.15
C ASN A 161 22.60 -19.07 -10.42
N GLY A 162 22.82 -18.41 -11.55
CA GLY A 162 22.25 -18.78 -12.85
C GLY A 162 20.77 -18.48 -13.04
N PHE A 163 20.19 -17.61 -12.22
CA PHE A 163 18.78 -17.21 -12.34
C PHE A 163 18.60 -16.12 -13.40
N SER A 164 17.64 -16.33 -14.29
CA SER A 164 17.16 -15.30 -15.19
C SER A 164 16.26 -14.30 -14.44
N TYR A 165 16.39 -13.00 -14.75
CA TYR A 165 15.55 -12.01 -14.11
C TYR A 165 15.07 -10.89 -15.05
N ARG A 166 13.97 -10.28 -14.66
CA ARG A 166 13.48 -8.98 -15.15
C ARG A 166 13.38 -8.03 -13.97
N MET A 167 13.41 -6.73 -14.27
CA MET A 167 13.33 -5.71 -13.22
C MET A 167 12.19 -4.73 -13.51
N VAL A 168 11.50 -4.35 -12.46
CA VAL A 168 10.52 -3.28 -12.43
C VAL A 168 10.97 -2.25 -11.40
N GLU A 169 11.13 -1.02 -11.84
CA GLU A 169 11.37 0.12 -10.97
C GLU A 169 10.08 0.93 -10.78
N TYR A 170 9.81 1.31 -9.55
CA TYR A 170 8.59 2.07 -9.23
C TYR A 170 8.48 3.37 -10.05
N GLY A 171 7.32 3.55 -10.67
CA GLY A 171 7.02 4.74 -11.49
C GLY A 171 7.47 4.64 -12.95
N THR A 172 8.10 3.54 -13.38
CA THR A 172 8.59 3.38 -14.77
C THR A 172 7.73 2.44 -15.62
N TYR A 173 6.63 1.92 -15.09
CA TYR A 173 5.79 0.91 -15.76
C TYR A 173 4.31 1.30 -15.80
N GLY A 174 3.63 0.83 -16.84
CA GLY A 174 2.17 0.82 -16.90
C GLY A 174 1.58 -0.43 -16.26
N GLU A 175 0.31 -0.38 -15.89
CA GLU A 175 -0.37 -1.46 -15.15
C GLU A 175 -0.37 -2.79 -15.89
N ASP A 176 -0.73 -2.80 -17.19
CA ASP A 176 -0.76 -4.02 -18.00
C ASP A 176 0.63 -4.64 -18.16
N GLY A 177 1.65 -3.80 -18.37
CA GLY A 177 3.04 -4.26 -18.44
C GLY A 177 3.52 -4.86 -17.11
N PHE A 178 3.13 -4.28 -15.99
CA PHE A 178 3.42 -4.83 -14.66
C PHE A 178 2.76 -6.21 -14.48
N LYS A 179 1.46 -6.32 -14.76
CA LYS A 179 0.72 -7.58 -14.67
C LYS A 179 1.34 -8.68 -15.55
N GLN A 180 1.75 -8.35 -16.78
CA GLN A 180 2.42 -9.30 -17.67
C GLN A 180 3.76 -9.77 -17.10
N LEU A 181 4.59 -8.87 -16.58
CA LEU A 181 5.86 -9.22 -15.96
C LEU A 181 5.67 -10.11 -14.73
N VAL A 182 4.74 -9.75 -13.84
CA VAL A 182 4.43 -10.56 -12.65
C VAL A 182 3.94 -11.95 -13.05
N ASN A 183 3.01 -12.06 -14.01
CA ASN A 183 2.44 -13.33 -14.47
C ASN A 183 3.48 -14.28 -15.05
N SER A 184 4.58 -13.74 -15.59
CA SER A 184 5.63 -14.51 -16.27
C SER A 184 6.81 -14.88 -15.35
N ALA A 185 6.86 -14.42 -14.11
CA ALA A 185 7.92 -14.70 -13.17
C ALA A 185 7.65 -15.97 -12.35
N LYS A 186 8.66 -16.78 -12.05
CA LYS A 186 8.54 -17.89 -11.10
C LYS A 186 8.35 -17.38 -9.68
N PHE A 187 9.14 -16.37 -9.28
CA PHE A 187 9.07 -15.71 -7.97
C PHE A 187 9.41 -14.21 -8.10
N CYS A 188 9.12 -13.44 -7.04
CA CYS A 188 9.50 -12.04 -6.95
C CYS A 188 10.55 -11.82 -5.86
N PHE A 189 11.62 -11.08 -6.18
CA PHE A 189 12.54 -10.53 -5.21
C PHE A 189 12.17 -9.07 -4.94
N LEU A 190 11.64 -8.80 -3.74
CA LEU A 190 11.14 -7.49 -3.36
C LEU A 190 12.24 -6.70 -2.62
N ILE A 191 12.67 -5.58 -3.22
CA ILE A 191 13.61 -4.62 -2.62
C ILE A 191 12.88 -3.29 -2.52
N ASN A 192 12.07 -3.17 -1.48
CA ASN A 192 11.14 -2.07 -1.33
C ASN A 192 11.41 -1.29 -0.04
N GLY A 193 11.21 0.02 -0.09
CA GLY A 193 11.19 0.88 1.07
C GLY A 193 9.91 0.68 1.90
N THR A 194 9.55 1.68 2.68
CA THR A 194 8.33 1.64 3.50
C THR A 194 7.08 1.63 2.62
N GLU A 195 6.15 0.74 2.93
CA GLU A 195 4.84 0.68 2.30
C GLU A 195 3.71 0.87 3.30
N SER A 196 2.87 1.88 3.07
CA SER A 196 1.67 2.07 3.88
C SER A 196 0.56 1.09 3.52
N GLN A 197 0.33 0.86 2.24
CA GLN A 197 -0.65 -0.10 1.71
C GLN A 197 -0.02 -1.27 0.98
N GLY A 198 1.07 -1.05 0.22
CA GLY A 198 1.74 -2.10 -0.54
C GLY A 198 0.87 -2.71 -1.65
N ILE A 199 0.14 -1.88 -2.41
CA ILE A 199 -0.79 -2.37 -3.45
C ILE A 199 -0.08 -3.28 -4.45
N ALA A 200 1.07 -2.89 -4.99
CA ALA A 200 1.81 -3.72 -5.92
C ALA A 200 2.26 -5.06 -5.31
N VAL A 201 2.61 -5.06 -4.01
CA VAL A 201 2.97 -6.30 -3.29
C VAL A 201 1.76 -7.23 -3.19
N GLN A 202 0.58 -6.68 -2.85
CA GLN A 202 -0.66 -7.45 -2.77
C GLN A 202 -1.10 -7.95 -4.16
N GLU A 203 -0.91 -7.18 -5.22
CA GLU A 203 -1.14 -7.61 -6.61
C GLU A 203 -0.24 -8.79 -7.00
N ILE A 204 1.05 -8.74 -6.66
CA ILE A 204 1.98 -9.86 -6.87
C ILE A 204 1.49 -11.12 -6.15
N MET A 205 1.08 -10.98 -4.87
CA MET A 205 0.54 -12.09 -4.08
C MET A 205 -0.75 -12.65 -4.66
N SER A 206 -1.68 -11.78 -5.12
CA SER A 206 -2.96 -12.21 -5.70
C SER A 206 -2.80 -12.98 -7.01
N MET A 207 -1.68 -12.76 -7.72
CA MET A 207 -1.28 -13.54 -8.89
C MET A 207 -0.62 -14.88 -8.55
N GLY A 208 -0.51 -15.23 -7.28
CA GLY A 208 0.13 -16.46 -6.83
C GLY A 208 1.65 -16.49 -7.07
N VAL A 209 2.30 -15.32 -7.09
CA VAL A 209 3.76 -15.23 -7.21
C VAL A 209 4.37 -15.17 -5.81
N PRO A 210 5.13 -16.19 -5.40
CA PRO A 210 5.79 -16.18 -4.10
C PRO A 210 6.88 -15.09 -4.05
N ILE A 211 7.03 -14.48 -2.87
CA ILE A 211 7.91 -13.33 -2.67
C ILE A 211 9.05 -13.67 -1.70
N ILE A 212 10.28 -13.33 -2.07
CA ILE A 212 11.36 -13.15 -1.12
C ILE A 212 11.58 -11.66 -0.91
N ALA A 213 11.37 -11.17 0.32
CA ALA A 213 11.40 -9.74 0.61
C ALA A 213 12.63 -9.35 1.43
N TRP A 214 13.41 -8.38 0.93
CA TRP A 214 14.36 -7.67 1.75
C TRP A 214 13.62 -6.57 2.50
N ASP A 215 13.05 -6.94 3.66
CA ASP A 215 12.18 -6.07 4.46
C ASP A 215 12.99 -5.04 5.27
N ILE A 216 12.29 -4.06 5.80
CA ILE A 216 12.79 -3.03 6.71
C ILE A 216 12.13 -3.18 8.08
N LYS A 217 12.76 -2.66 9.13
CA LYS A 217 12.21 -2.66 10.49
C LYS A 217 11.72 -1.30 10.93
N GLU A 218 12.29 -0.26 10.36
CA GLU A 218 12.06 1.12 10.76
C GLU A 218 11.98 2.01 9.53
N TRP A 219 11.18 3.05 9.63
CA TRP A 219 11.07 4.09 8.63
C TRP A 219 11.61 5.40 9.18
N LEU A 220 12.45 6.06 8.38
CA LEU A 220 12.88 7.43 8.63
C LEU A 220 11.96 8.33 7.83
N ASP A 221 11.22 9.19 8.51
CA ASP A 221 10.42 10.20 7.84
C ASP A 221 11.31 11.29 7.23
N GLN A 222 10.84 11.90 6.16
CA GLN A 222 11.57 12.82 5.30
C GLN A 222 12.26 13.94 6.10
N GLY A 223 13.52 13.74 6.43
CA GLY A 223 14.35 14.75 7.14
C GLY A 223 14.11 14.83 8.66
N GLU A 224 13.23 14.05 9.23
CA GLU A 224 13.02 13.96 10.67
C GLU A 224 13.74 12.76 11.26
N ALA A 225 14.50 13.02 12.34
CA ALA A 225 15.39 12.04 12.94
C ALA A 225 14.70 11.08 13.91
N TYR A 226 13.42 10.75 13.70
CA TYR A 226 12.78 9.75 14.54
C TYR A 226 12.51 8.46 13.76
N ARG A 227 12.76 7.37 14.45
CA ARG A 227 12.52 6.03 13.92
C ARG A 227 11.15 5.57 14.35
N VAL A 228 10.37 5.09 13.40
CA VAL A 228 9.08 4.46 13.65
C VAL A 228 9.10 3.05 13.09
N PRO A 229 8.54 2.06 13.79
CA PRO A 229 8.38 0.73 13.24
C PRO A 229 7.61 0.76 11.92
N ALA A 230 8.15 0.10 10.90
CA ALA A 230 7.56 0.05 9.57
C ALA A 230 7.98 -1.21 8.84
N THR A 231 7.34 -1.51 7.72
CA THR A 231 7.64 -2.66 6.87
C THR A 231 7.46 -2.31 5.39
N SER A 232 8.12 -3.04 4.53
CA SER A 232 7.89 -3.02 3.08
C SER A 232 6.75 -3.95 2.64
N VAL A 233 6.25 -4.80 3.55
CA VAL A 233 5.23 -5.83 3.30
C VAL A 233 4.15 -5.79 4.38
N PRO A 234 3.25 -4.79 4.36
CA PRO A 234 2.31 -4.52 5.45
C PRO A 234 1.27 -5.63 5.70
N PHE A 235 1.01 -6.46 4.70
CA PHE A 235 0.09 -7.61 4.78
C PHE A 235 0.87 -8.88 4.45
N TRP A 236 1.49 -9.47 5.47
CA TRP A 236 2.39 -10.60 5.30
C TRP A 236 2.02 -11.75 6.22
N ASP A 237 2.04 -12.94 5.66
CA ASP A 237 2.15 -14.19 6.40
C ASP A 237 3.12 -15.16 5.67
N GLU A 238 3.47 -16.26 6.31
CA GLU A 238 4.45 -17.23 5.81
C GLU A 238 4.04 -17.96 4.51
N ARG A 239 2.78 -17.87 4.09
CA ARG A 239 2.31 -18.38 2.80
C ARG A 239 2.75 -17.49 1.63
N CYS A 240 3.04 -16.24 1.91
CA CYS A 240 3.49 -15.28 0.90
C CYS A 240 4.92 -15.55 0.42
N GLY A 241 5.74 -16.21 1.24
CA GLY A 241 7.15 -16.49 0.97
C GLY A 241 8.04 -16.34 2.19
N GLU A 242 9.22 -15.74 2.01
CA GLU A 242 10.20 -15.52 3.08
C GLU A 242 10.67 -14.06 3.11
N LYS A 243 11.16 -13.60 4.27
CA LYS A 243 11.72 -12.26 4.40
C LYS A 243 12.98 -12.23 5.25
N PHE A 244 13.87 -11.31 4.91
CA PHE A 244 15.11 -11.04 5.63
C PHE A 244 15.36 -9.53 5.74
N PHE A 245 16.30 -9.12 6.60
CA PHE A 245 16.53 -7.70 6.92
C PHE A 245 17.96 -7.25 6.62
N THR A 246 18.91 -8.16 6.47
CA THR A 246 20.33 -7.85 6.29
C THR A 246 20.93 -8.75 5.20
N VAL A 247 21.90 -8.25 4.46
CA VAL A 247 22.47 -8.95 3.30
C VAL A 247 23.08 -10.30 3.64
N ASP A 248 23.64 -10.46 4.85
CA ASP A 248 24.20 -11.73 5.34
C ASP A 248 23.15 -12.84 5.46
N LYS A 249 21.88 -12.48 5.62
CA LYS A 249 20.76 -13.42 5.70
C LYS A 249 20.16 -13.80 4.33
N MET A 250 20.53 -13.09 3.28
CA MET A 250 19.94 -13.30 1.96
C MET A 250 20.06 -14.73 1.46
N ARG A 251 21.27 -15.33 1.54
CA ARG A 251 21.54 -16.70 1.06
C ARG A 251 20.69 -17.73 1.82
N GLU A 252 20.79 -17.73 3.13
CA GLU A 252 20.06 -18.67 3.99
C GLU A 252 18.55 -18.59 3.76
N THR A 253 18.02 -17.35 3.72
CA THR A 253 16.59 -17.12 3.50
C THR A 253 16.16 -17.55 2.09
N PHE A 254 16.99 -17.26 1.09
CA PHE A 254 16.70 -17.67 -0.28
C PHE A 254 16.66 -19.19 -0.43
N ASP A 255 17.59 -19.91 0.16
CA ASP A 255 17.67 -21.37 0.08
C ASP A 255 16.41 -22.01 0.72
N ASN A 256 15.96 -21.50 1.87
CA ASN A 256 14.72 -21.91 2.53
C ASN A 256 13.49 -21.61 1.67
N PHE A 257 13.42 -20.40 1.13
CA PHE A 257 12.35 -19.96 0.22
C PHE A 257 12.27 -20.82 -1.03
N TYR A 258 13.40 -21.01 -1.72
CA TYR A 258 13.44 -21.69 -3.01
C TYR A 258 13.14 -23.19 -2.91
N ALA A 259 13.40 -23.79 -1.75
CA ALA A 259 13.04 -25.19 -1.49
C ALA A 259 11.52 -25.42 -1.34
N ARG A 260 10.73 -24.34 -1.19
CA ARG A 260 9.28 -24.39 -0.96
C ARG A 260 8.44 -24.08 -2.20
N ILE A 261 9.06 -23.54 -3.28
CA ILE A 261 8.34 -23.06 -4.49
C ILE A 261 8.54 -23.92 -5.73
#